data_03743a339b167c48d9da280d749522a6
#
_entry.id   03743a339b167c48d9da280d749522a6
#
_cell.length_a   1.000
_cell.length_b   1.000
_cell.length_c   1.000
_cell.angle_alpha   90.00
_cell.angle_beta   90.00
_cell.angle_gamma   90.00
#
_symmetry.space_group_name_H-M   'P 1'
#
loop_
_entity.id
_entity.type
_entity.pdbx_description
1 polymer ?
#
loop_
_entity_poly.entity_id
_entity_poly.type
_entity_poly.pdbx_seq_one_letter_code
_entity_poly.pdbx_strand_id
1 'polypeptide(L)'
;SAASDVYKRQRIQEEKMLDLKFVRENPDIVKQNIKNKFQDSKLPLVDEVIALDAENRTTQKEADDLRASRNKLSKQIGALMGQGKKEEAEEVKKQVSANSARLTELEAKEAELSEKILKIMMTIPNIIDSSVPIGKDDSQNVEIERFGEPVVPDFEIPYHTDIMESFNGIDLDAARRVAGNGFYYLSLIHISE
;
A
#
# COMPACT_ATOMS: atom_id res chain seq x y z
N SER A 1 9.54 -30.13 4.50
CA SER A 1 9.00 -30.47 3.19
C SER A 1 8.92 -29.19 2.36
N ALA A 2 9.11 -29.26 1.03
CA ALA A 2 9.16 -28.11 0.14
C ALA A 2 7.97 -27.14 0.30
N ALA A 3 6.77 -27.63 0.60
CA ALA A 3 5.61 -26.80 0.90
C ALA A 3 5.78 -25.95 2.17
N SER A 4 6.39 -26.51 3.22
CA SER A 4 6.69 -25.77 4.47
C SER A 4 7.70 -24.65 4.24
N ASP A 5 8.65 -24.83 3.33
CA ASP A 5 9.66 -23.82 3.03
C ASP A 5 9.12 -22.70 2.14
N VAL A 6 8.17 -23.01 1.25
CA VAL A 6 7.43 -22.00 0.46
C VAL A 6 6.55 -21.14 1.40
N TYR A 7 5.82 -21.75 2.33
CA TYR A 7 5.03 -21.00 3.33
C TYR A 7 5.91 -20.15 4.27
N LYS A 8 7.07 -20.64 4.66
CA LYS A 8 8.03 -19.85 5.45
C LYS A 8 8.59 -18.66 4.65
N ARG A 9 8.91 -18.85 3.36
CA ARG A 9 9.35 -17.77 2.48
C ARG A 9 8.26 -16.71 2.25
N GLN A 10 7.00 -17.13 2.09
CA GLN A 10 5.86 -16.20 1.98
C GLN A 10 5.67 -15.39 3.28
N ARG A 11 5.77 -16.02 4.45
CA ARG A 11 5.66 -15.34 5.75
C ARG A 11 6.79 -14.33 5.99
N ILE A 12 8.02 -14.64 5.54
CA ILE A 12 9.16 -13.70 5.59
C ILE A 12 8.96 -12.52 4.63
N GLN A 13 8.24 -12.71 3.51
CA GLN A 13 7.90 -11.63 2.57
C GLN A 13 6.80 -10.71 3.12
N GLU A 14 5.83 -11.23 3.88
CA GLU A 14 4.82 -10.41 4.55
C GLU A 14 5.42 -9.49 5.62
N GLU A 15 6.50 -9.90 6.29
CA GLU A 15 7.24 -9.06 7.25
C GLU A 15 8.07 -7.94 6.61
N LYS A 16 8.27 -7.97 5.28
CA LYS A 16 9.06 -6.98 4.54
C LYS A 16 8.22 -5.91 3.81
N MET A 17 6.91 -5.91 3.95
CA MET A 17 6.08 -4.83 3.41
C MET A 17 6.32 -3.54 4.19
N LEU A 18 6.48 -2.44 3.45
CA LEU A 18 6.68 -1.12 4.04
C LEU A 18 5.39 -0.67 4.73
N ASP A 19 5.39 -0.66 6.06
CA ASP A 19 4.32 -0.10 6.86
C ASP A 19 4.71 1.24 7.49
N LEU A 20 3.73 1.97 7.98
CA LEU A 20 3.91 3.29 8.58
C LEU A 20 4.78 3.24 9.86
N LYS A 21 4.68 2.15 10.63
CA LYS A 21 5.49 1.94 11.84
C LYS A 21 6.96 1.77 11.47
N PHE A 22 7.25 0.96 10.44
CA PHE A 22 8.61 0.78 9.94
C PHE A 22 9.21 2.09 9.44
N VAL A 23 8.46 2.89 8.67
CA VAL A 23 8.92 4.21 8.18
C VAL A 23 9.28 5.13 9.34
N ARG A 24 8.47 5.15 10.38
CA ARG A 24 8.71 5.97 11.58
C ARG A 24 9.94 5.53 12.38
N GLU A 25 10.11 4.22 12.55
CA GLU A 25 11.19 3.65 13.34
C GLU A 25 12.53 3.62 12.59
N ASN A 26 12.48 3.57 11.25
CA ASN A 26 13.68 3.42 10.40
C ASN A 26 13.68 4.40 9.20
N PRO A 27 13.57 5.73 9.43
CA PRO A 27 13.49 6.70 8.34
C PRO A 27 14.73 6.70 7.45
N ASP A 28 15.91 6.48 8.01
CA ASP A 28 17.18 6.48 7.28
C ASP A 28 17.27 5.30 6.31
N ILE A 29 16.78 4.13 6.72
CA ILE A 29 16.73 2.93 5.84
C ILE A 29 15.80 3.21 4.66
N VAL A 30 14.63 3.80 4.91
CA VAL A 30 13.67 4.15 3.86
C VAL A 30 14.24 5.19 2.91
N LYS A 31 14.88 6.24 3.43
CA LYS A 31 15.56 7.26 2.62
C LYS A 31 16.70 6.67 1.79
N GLN A 32 17.51 5.80 2.36
CA GLN A 32 18.56 5.11 1.62
C GLN A 32 18.00 4.23 0.50
N ASN A 33 16.91 3.51 0.76
CA ASN A 33 16.22 2.71 -0.25
C ASN A 33 15.69 3.56 -1.41
N ILE A 34 15.13 4.74 -1.13
CA ILE A 34 14.69 5.71 -2.16
C ILE A 34 15.87 6.12 -3.05
N LYS A 35 17.03 6.41 -2.44
CA LYS A 35 18.28 6.71 -3.19
C LYS A 35 18.73 5.54 -4.04
N ASN A 36 18.72 4.32 -3.49
CA ASN A 36 19.09 3.10 -4.20
C ASN A 36 18.19 2.84 -5.42
N LYS A 37 16.96 3.35 -5.40
CA LYS A 37 16.01 3.31 -6.53
C LYS A 37 16.08 4.55 -7.44
N PHE A 38 17.03 5.43 -7.24
CA PHE A 38 17.21 6.67 -8.03
C PHE A 38 15.95 7.56 -8.06
N GLN A 39 15.24 7.64 -6.91
CA GLN A 39 13.98 8.38 -6.78
C GLN A 39 14.09 9.53 -5.75
N ASP A 40 15.18 10.28 -5.78
CA ASP A 40 15.51 11.31 -4.78
C ASP A 40 14.42 12.35 -4.57
N SER A 41 13.57 12.60 -5.58
CA SER A 41 12.41 13.51 -5.47
C SER A 41 11.40 13.07 -4.40
N LYS A 42 11.44 11.80 -3.98
CA LYS A 42 10.55 11.25 -2.95
C LYS A 42 11.12 11.32 -1.52
N LEU A 43 12.36 11.75 -1.34
CA LEU A 43 12.98 11.86 -0.02
C LEU A 43 12.17 12.73 0.96
N PRO A 44 11.63 13.90 0.58
CA PRO A 44 10.84 14.73 1.48
C PRO A 44 9.56 14.05 1.98
N LEU A 45 8.99 13.12 1.20
CA LEU A 45 7.75 12.41 1.56
C LEU A 45 7.90 11.56 2.82
N VAL A 46 9.11 11.10 3.12
CA VAL A 46 9.39 10.32 4.34
C VAL A 46 9.22 11.19 5.58
N ASP A 47 9.77 12.39 5.57
CA ASP A 47 9.63 13.32 6.69
C ASP A 47 8.20 13.83 6.82
N GLU A 48 7.55 14.11 5.69
CA GLU A 48 6.15 14.54 5.62
C GLU A 48 5.20 13.48 6.22
N VAL A 49 5.34 12.21 5.84
CA VAL A 49 4.48 11.15 6.37
C VAL A 49 4.68 10.92 7.86
N ILE A 50 5.92 11.07 8.37
CA ILE A 50 6.21 10.97 9.81
C ILE A 50 5.55 12.12 10.57
N ALA A 51 5.60 13.34 10.04
CA ALA A 51 4.95 14.50 10.65
C ALA A 51 3.43 14.33 10.68
N LEU A 52 2.81 13.88 9.57
CA LEU A 52 1.38 13.60 9.49
C LEU A 52 0.96 12.46 10.43
N ASP A 53 1.76 11.41 10.59
CA ASP A 53 1.51 10.33 11.56
C ASP A 53 1.52 10.87 12.99
N ALA A 54 2.47 11.73 13.34
CA ALA A 54 2.55 12.33 14.67
C ALA A 54 1.31 13.18 14.95
N GLU A 55 0.88 13.99 13.98
CA GLU A 55 -0.35 14.78 14.09
C GLU A 55 -1.60 13.90 14.19
N ASN A 56 -1.71 12.85 13.38
CA ASN A 56 -2.83 11.92 13.42
C ASN A 56 -2.94 11.23 14.78
N ARG A 57 -1.84 10.78 15.35
CA ARG A 57 -1.79 10.14 16.67
C ARG A 57 -2.19 11.08 17.80
N THR A 58 -1.81 12.36 17.73
CA THR A 58 -2.25 13.36 18.71
C THR A 58 -3.75 13.63 18.58
N THR A 59 -4.27 13.74 17.35
CA THR A 59 -5.69 13.91 17.06
C THR A 59 -6.52 12.71 17.57
N GLN A 60 -6.06 11.48 17.30
CA GLN A 60 -6.71 10.27 17.83
C GLN A 60 -6.74 10.24 19.35
N LYS A 61 -5.64 10.58 20.00
CA LYS A 61 -5.59 10.62 21.47
C LYS A 61 -6.57 11.63 22.03
N GLU A 62 -6.64 12.84 21.48
CA GLU A 62 -7.62 13.86 21.89
C GLU A 62 -9.06 13.36 21.68
N ALA A 63 -9.35 12.72 20.56
CA ALA A 63 -10.66 12.15 20.29
C ALA A 63 -11.03 11.03 21.28
N ASP A 64 -10.09 10.15 21.62
CA ASP A 64 -10.32 9.08 22.59
C ASP A 64 -10.52 9.61 24.01
N ASP A 65 -9.78 10.63 24.42
CA ASP A 65 -9.96 11.33 25.70
C ASP A 65 -11.36 11.97 25.78
N LEU A 66 -11.82 12.60 24.68
CA LEU A 66 -13.17 13.17 24.61
C LEU A 66 -14.25 12.10 24.62
N ARG A 67 -14.06 10.96 23.95
CA ARG A 67 -14.99 9.81 24.01
C ARG A 67 -15.11 9.27 25.43
N ALA A 68 -13.99 9.11 26.12
CA ALA A 68 -13.96 8.68 27.53
C ALA A 68 -14.65 9.69 28.43
N SER A 69 -14.38 10.98 28.26
CA SER A 69 -15.04 12.08 29.00
C SER A 69 -16.56 12.09 28.78
N ARG A 70 -16.99 11.98 27.51
CA ARG A 70 -18.44 11.90 27.18
C ARG A 70 -19.12 10.75 27.89
N ASN A 71 -18.50 9.56 27.90
CA ASN A 71 -19.07 8.40 28.60
C ASN A 71 -19.18 8.63 30.12
N LYS A 72 -18.19 9.31 30.74
CA LYS A 72 -18.19 9.66 32.13
C LYS A 72 -19.29 10.70 32.47
N LEU A 73 -19.37 11.76 31.67
CA LEU A 73 -20.38 12.81 31.81
C LEU A 73 -21.81 12.28 31.61
N SER A 74 -22.00 11.36 30.65
CA SER A 74 -23.31 10.73 30.44
C SER A 74 -23.79 9.93 31.67
N LYS A 75 -22.88 9.23 32.36
CA LYS A 75 -23.18 8.53 33.61
C LYS A 75 -23.54 9.53 34.73
N GLN A 76 -22.83 10.67 34.80
CA GLN A 76 -23.09 11.73 35.76
C GLN A 76 -24.47 12.35 35.53
N ILE A 77 -24.87 12.62 34.29
CA ILE A 77 -26.23 13.12 33.97
C ILE A 77 -27.30 12.17 34.51
N GLY A 78 -27.12 10.84 34.27
CA GLY A 78 -28.05 9.85 34.80
C GLY A 78 -28.18 9.89 36.33
N ALA A 79 -27.06 10.01 37.05
CA ALA A 79 -27.05 10.11 38.51
C ALA A 79 -27.68 11.40 39.02
N LEU A 80 -27.37 12.55 38.41
CA LEU A 80 -27.94 13.86 38.78
C LEU A 80 -29.46 13.94 38.53
N MET A 81 -29.91 13.37 37.43
CA MET A 81 -31.35 13.27 37.11
C MET A 81 -32.09 12.40 38.13
N GLY A 82 -31.48 11.27 38.54
CA GLY A 82 -32.03 10.41 39.59
C GLY A 82 -32.11 11.09 40.97
N GLN A 83 -31.23 12.08 41.24
CA GLN A 83 -31.22 12.88 42.47
C GLN A 83 -32.11 14.14 42.40
N GLY A 84 -32.78 14.39 41.28
CA GLY A 84 -33.64 15.56 41.08
C GLY A 84 -32.91 16.88 40.82
N LYS A 85 -31.57 16.86 40.65
CA LYS A 85 -30.71 18.03 40.41
C LYS A 85 -30.70 18.44 38.93
N LYS A 86 -31.79 19.01 38.46
CA LYS A 86 -32.02 19.31 37.05
C LYS A 86 -31.07 20.39 36.50
N GLU A 87 -30.78 21.42 37.27
CA GLU A 87 -29.89 22.52 36.84
C GLU A 87 -28.44 22.04 36.61
N GLU A 88 -27.90 21.27 37.56
CA GLU A 88 -26.58 20.66 37.43
C GLU A 88 -26.52 19.70 36.23
N ALA A 89 -27.58 18.94 35.98
CA ALA A 89 -27.66 18.04 34.83
C ALA A 89 -27.66 18.79 33.48
N GLU A 90 -28.29 19.97 33.40
CA GLU A 90 -28.30 20.82 32.21
C GLU A 90 -26.91 21.42 31.89
N GLU A 91 -26.14 21.80 32.91
CA GLU A 91 -24.77 22.25 32.70
C GLU A 91 -23.86 21.12 32.15
N VAL A 92 -23.99 19.92 32.70
CA VAL A 92 -23.25 18.75 32.20
C VAL A 92 -23.68 18.39 30.76
N LYS A 93 -24.96 18.53 30.42
CA LYS A 93 -25.43 18.34 29.03
C LYS A 93 -24.79 19.34 28.07
N LYS A 94 -24.60 20.60 28.43
CA LYS A 94 -23.91 21.60 27.60
C LYS A 94 -22.47 21.20 27.36
N GLN A 95 -21.76 20.69 28.38
CA GLN A 95 -20.40 20.16 28.22
C GLN A 95 -20.35 18.96 27.28
N VAL A 96 -21.30 18.03 27.37
CA VAL A 96 -21.39 16.89 26.44
C VAL A 96 -21.64 17.36 25.01
N SER A 97 -22.47 18.38 24.81
CA SER A 97 -22.73 18.96 23.49
C SER A 97 -21.48 19.60 22.90
N ALA A 98 -20.73 20.39 23.69
CA ALA A 98 -19.47 20.99 23.27
C ALA A 98 -18.39 19.91 22.90
N ASN A 99 -18.26 18.89 23.75
CA ASN A 99 -17.37 17.77 23.50
C ASN A 99 -17.74 16.99 22.22
N SER A 100 -19.06 16.85 21.97
CA SER A 100 -19.52 16.18 20.74
C SER A 100 -19.22 16.98 19.48
N ALA A 101 -19.35 18.30 19.50
CA ALA A 101 -18.97 19.16 18.38
C ALA A 101 -17.46 19.05 18.09
N ARG A 102 -16.65 19.16 19.14
CA ARG A 102 -15.19 19.01 19.02
C ARG A 102 -14.77 17.62 18.51
N LEU A 103 -15.45 16.57 18.97
CA LEU A 103 -15.20 15.20 18.51
C LEU A 103 -15.47 15.06 17.02
N THR A 104 -16.55 15.65 16.50
CA THR A 104 -16.86 15.62 15.06
C THR A 104 -15.77 16.31 14.23
N GLU A 105 -15.22 17.44 14.71
CA GLU A 105 -14.10 18.12 14.06
C GLU A 105 -12.84 17.24 14.03
N LEU A 106 -12.52 16.58 15.15
CA LEU A 106 -11.36 15.70 15.24
C LEU A 106 -11.50 14.46 14.35
N GLU A 107 -12.68 13.87 14.28
CA GLU A 107 -12.97 12.72 13.40
C GLU A 107 -12.84 13.11 11.92
N ALA A 108 -13.30 14.28 11.54
CA ALA A 108 -13.11 14.79 10.18
C ALA A 108 -11.61 15.03 9.87
N LYS A 109 -10.87 15.60 10.82
CA LYS A 109 -9.42 15.81 10.70
C LYS A 109 -8.65 14.49 10.63
N GLU A 110 -9.00 13.50 11.43
CA GLU A 110 -8.43 12.16 11.42
C GLU A 110 -8.61 11.48 10.05
N ALA A 111 -9.81 11.59 9.47
CA ALA A 111 -10.10 11.05 8.15
C ALA A 111 -9.22 11.72 7.06
N GLU A 112 -9.09 13.05 7.10
CA GLU A 112 -8.26 13.81 6.17
C GLU A 112 -6.77 13.43 6.29
N LEU A 113 -6.25 13.35 7.52
CA LEU A 113 -4.85 12.95 7.77
C LEU A 113 -4.58 11.52 7.32
N SER A 114 -5.50 10.60 7.59
CA SER A 114 -5.39 9.20 7.17
C SER A 114 -5.36 9.06 5.65
N GLU A 115 -6.16 9.84 4.93
CA GLU A 115 -6.16 9.85 3.46
C GLU A 115 -4.83 10.39 2.91
N LYS A 116 -4.29 11.48 3.49
CA LYS A 116 -2.99 12.04 3.09
C LYS A 116 -1.85 11.05 3.34
N ILE A 117 -1.81 10.44 4.52
CA ILE A 117 -0.83 9.42 4.89
C ILE A 117 -0.89 8.26 3.89
N LEU A 118 -2.07 7.75 3.58
CA LEU A 118 -2.25 6.65 2.64
C LEU A 118 -1.71 7.01 1.24
N LYS A 119 -2.02 8.19 0.72
CA LYS A 119 -1.53 8.66 -0.59
C LYS A 119 -0.01 8.72 -0.64
N ILE A 120 0.63 9.22 0.42
CA ILE A 120 2.10 9.29 0.50
C ILE A 120 2.68 7.88 0.60
N MET A 121 2.15 7.02 1.46
CA MET A 121 2.62 5.65 1.63
C MET A 121 2.53 4.84 0.32
N MET A 122 1.50 5.04 -0.49
CA MET A 122 1.39 4.42 -1.82
C MET A 122 2.44 4.92 -2.81
N THR A 123 3.06 6.07 -2.55
CA THR A 123 4.09 6.68 -3.41
C THR A 123 5.50 6.24 -3.02
N ILE A 124 5.74 5.97 -1.74
CA ILE A 124 7.05 5.52 -1.23
C ILE A 124 7.31 4.09 -1.71
N PRO A 125 8.47 3.81 -2.33
CA PRO A 125 8.79 2.48 -2.84
C PRO A 125 9.11 1.50 -1.72
N ASN A 126 8.69 0.24 -1.86
CA ASN A 126 9.08 -0.85 -0.96
C ASN A 126 10.59 -1.03 -0.88
N ILE A 127 11.07 -1.55 0.25
CA ILE A 127 12.48 -1.82 0.52
C ILE A 127 12.99 -2.89 -0.45
N ILE A 128 14.16 -2.64 -1.04
CA ILE A 128 14.87 -3.61 -1.87
C ILE A 128 15.52 -4.64 -0.93
N ASP A 129 15.47 -5.91 -1.31
CA ASP A 129 16.21 -6.94 -0.59
C ASP A 129 17.73 -6.71 -0.75
N SER A 130 18.49 -7.01 0.29
CA SER A 130 19.94 -6.80 0.32
C SER A 130 20.71 -7.64 -0.71
N SER A 131 20.11 -8.73 -1.21
CA SER A 131 20.69 -9.59 -2.24
C SER A 131 20.52 -9.03 -3.66
N VAL A 132 19.64 -8.01 -3.84
CA VAL A 132 19.38 -7.42 -5.16
C VAL A 132 20.46 -6.40 -5.50
N PRO A 133 21.17 -6.54 -6.64
CA PRO A 133 22.12 -5.54 -7.11
C PRO A 133 21.43 -4.19 -7.35
N ILE A 134 22.11 -3.11 -6.97
CA ILE A 134 21.60 -1.77 -7.22
C ILE A 134 22.04 -1.38 -8.62
N GLY A 135 21.07 -1.17 -9.51
CA GLY A 135 21.29 -0.78 -10.89
C GLY A 135 20.27 0.23 -11.36
N LYS A 136 20.65 1.06 -12.33
CA LYS A 136 19.78 2.10 -12.89
C LYS A 136 18.83 1.54 -13.95
N ASP A 137 19.30 0.59 -14.71
CA ASP A 137 18.57 -0.08 -15.80
C ASP A 137 19.05 -1.53 -15.97
N ASP A 138 18.49 -2.23 -16.94
CA ASP A 138 18.75 -3.63 -17.25
C ASP A 138 20.18 -3.93 -17.72
N SER A 139 20.91 -2.93 -18.23
CA SER A 139 22.32 -3.09 -18.61
C SER A 139 23.23 -3.40 -17.42
N GLN A 140 22.77 -3.09 -16.20
CA GLN A 140 23.47 -3.32 -14.93
C GLN A 140 22.99 -4.58 -14.20
N ASN A 141 22.17 -5.41 -14.86
CA ASN A 141 21.77 -6.69 -14.30
C ASN A 141 22.98 -7.62 -14.15
N VAL A 142 23.00 -8.32 -13.02
CA VAL A 142 24.05 -9.30 -12.72
C VAL A 142 23.50 -10.70 -12.94
N GLU A 143 24.15 -11.48 -13.79
CA GLU A 143 23.81 -12.89 -13.98
C GLU A 143 24.15 -13.66 -12.68
N ILE A 144 23.15 -14.25 -12.06
CA ILE A 144 23.31 -15.00 -10.80
C ILE A 144 23.58 -16.47 -11.09
N GLU A 145 22.89 -17.05 -12.08
CA GLU A 145 22.98 -18.47 -12.40
C GLU A 145 22.71 -18.65 -13.90
N ARG A 146 23.46 -19.57 -14.51
CA ARG A 146 23.25 -20.01 -15.89
C ARG A 146 23.01 -21.51 -15.90
N PHE A 147 21.93 -21.92 -16.56
CA PHE A 147 21.59 -23.33 -16.72
C PHE A 147 21.59 -23.71 -18.19
N GLY A 148 22.52 -24.63 -18.56
CA GLY A 148 22.72 -25.11 -19.94
C GLY A 148 23.41 -24.09 -20.85
N GLU A 149 23.71 -24.53 -22.05
CA GLU A 149 24.26 -23.68 -23.12
C GLU A 149 23.19 -23.48 -24.19
N PRO A 150 23.00 -22.24 -24.70
CA PRO A 150 22.06 -22.01 -25.77
C PRO A 150 22.50 -22.68 -27.05
N VAL A 151 21.63 -23.52 -27.61
CA VAL A 151 21.85 -24.10 -28.95
C VAL A 151 21.24 -23.16 -29.97
N VAL A 152 22.08 -22.43 -30.69
CA VAL A 152 21.65 -21.57 -31.79
C VAL A 152 21.66 -22.42 -33.07
N PRO A 153 20.50 -22.68 -33.71
CA PRO A 153 20.46 -23.41 -34.95
C PRO A 153 21.09 -22.61 -36.09
N ASP A 154 21.50 -23.30 -37.13
CA ASP A 154 22.15 -22.74 -38.35
C ASP A 154 21.15 -22.22 -39.38
N PHE A 155 19.85 -22.21 -39.05
CA PHE A 155 18.77 -21.68 -39.88
C PHE A 155 18.12 -20.45 -39.24
N GLU A 156 17.49 -19.62 -40.06
CA GLU A 156 16.74 -18.46 -39.58
C GLU A 156 15.50 -18.89 -38.77
N ILE A 157 15.47 -18.49 -37.50
CA ILE A 157 14.36 -18.79 -36.60
C ILE A 157 13.25 -17.76 -36.84
N PRO A 158 12.06 -18.19 -37.32
CA PRO A 158 10.95 -17.27 -37.51
C PRO A 158 10.45 -16.72 -36.15
N TYR A 159 9.87 -15.54 -36.16
CA TYR A 159 9.27 -14.98 -34.96
C TYR A 159 8.08 -15.84 -34.49
N HIS A 160 7.85 -15.85 -33.17
CA HIS A 160 6.73 -16.61 -32.60
C HIS A 160 5.37 -16.22 -33.18
N THR A 161 5.16 -14.96 -33.58
CA THR A 161 3.96 -14.49 -34.28
C THR A 161 3.80 -15.15 -35.64
N ASP A 162 4.85 -15.23 -36.43
CA ASP A 162 4.81 -15.85 -37.75
C ASP A 162 4.51 -17.34 -37.67
N ILE A 163 5.09 -18.01 -36.66
CA ILE A 163 4.78 -19.42 -36.36
C ILE A 163 3.30 -19.57 -36.01
N MET A 164 2.77 -18.72 -35.14
CA MET A 164 1.38 -18.79 -34.70
C MET A 164 0.41 -18.44 -35.82
N GLU A 165 0.75 -17.49 -36.69
CA GLU A 165 -0.06 -17.15 -37.86
C GLU A 165 -0.13 -18.33 -38.87
N SER A 166 0.97 -19.10 -39.01
CA SER A 166 1.04 -20.22 -39.96
C SER A 166 -0.02 -21.31 -39.70
N PHE A 167 -0.48 -21.47 -38.50
CA PHE A 167 -1.53 -22.41 -38.10
C PHE A 167 -2.81 -21.73 -37.55
N ASN A 168 -3.02 -20.45 -37.85
CA ASN A 168 -4.15 -19.63 -37.35
C ASN A 168 -4.30 -19.61 -35.83
N GLY A 169 -3.17 -19.74 -35.10
CA GLY A 169 -3.15 -19.75 -33.64
C GLY A 169 -3.25 -18.36 -33.00
N ILE A 170 -3.09 -17.28 -33.77
CA ILE A 170 -3.20 -15.90 -33.32
C ILE A 170 -4.08 -15.08 -34.27
N ASP A 171 -4.96 -14.24 -33.72
CA ASP A 171 -5.76 -13.29 -34.48
C ASP A 171 -5.56 -11.88 -33.90
N LEU A 172 -4.68 -11.14 -34.53
CA LEU A 172 -4.38 -9.76 -34.15
C LEU A 172 -5.45 -8.78 -34.63
N ASP A 173 -6.10 -9.07 -35.77
CA ASP A 173 -7.12 -8.19 -36.33
C ASP A 173 -8.43 -8.24 -35.53
N ALA A 174 -8.85 -9.43 -35.08
CA ALA A 174 -9.99 -9.55 -34.18
C ALA A 174 -9.72 -8.88 -32.84
N ALA A 175 -8.54 -9.08 -32.27
CA ALA A 175 -8.14 -8.44 -31.03
C ALA A 175 -8.15 -6.91 -31.14
N ARG A 176 -7.61 -6.37 -32.22
CA ARG A 176 -7.59 -4.93 -32.48
C ARG A 176 -9.00 -4.34 -32.61
N ARG A 177 -9.95 -5.05 -33.26
CA ARG A 177 -11.34 -4.59 -33.40
C ARG A 177 -12.09 -4.54 -32.07
N VAL A 178 -11.79 -5.44 -31.15
CA VAL A 178 -12.52 -5.59 -29.88
C VAL A 178 -11.88 -4.78 -28.75
N ALA A 179 -10.56 -4.84 -28.60
CA ALA A 179 -9.83 -4.31 -27.46
C ALA A 179 -8.80 -3.20 -27.80
N GLY A 180 -8.61 -2.88 -29.08
CA GLY A 180 -7.64 -1.89 -29.55
C GLY A 180 -6.23 -2.46 -29.69
N ASN A 181 -5.23 -1.57 -29.79
CA ASN A 181 -3.84 -1.96 -29.99
C ASN A 181 -3.23 -2.58 -28.73
N GLY A 182 -2.30 -3.52 -28.90
CA GLY A 182 -1.58 -4.16 -27.80
C GLY A 182 -2.27 -5.39 -27.22
N PHE A 183 -3.37 -5.84 -27.82
CA PHE A 183 -4.06 -7.08 -27.47
C PHE A 183 -3.91 -8.13 -28.58
N TYR A 184 -4.06 -9.40 -28.22
CA TYR A 184 -4.05 -10.52 -29.14
C TYR A 184 -5.03 -11.58 -28.67
N TYR A 185 -5.62 -12.31 -29.63
CA TYR A 185 -6.39 -13.52 -29.36
C TYR A 185 -5.57 -14.74 -29.75
N LEU A 186 -5.51 -15.70 -28.83
CA LEU A 186 -4.90 -17.01 -29.07
C LEU A 186 -6.00 -18.05 -29.23
N SER A 187 -5.90 -18.86 -30.26
CA SER A 187 -6.76 -20.01 -30.46
C SER A 187 -5.96 -21.29 -30.27
N LEU A 188 -6.32 -22.07 -29.28
CA LEU A 188 -5.74 -23.40 -29.04
C LEU A 188 -6.48 -24.49 -29.75
N ILE A 189 -7.70 -24.23 -30.24
CA ILE A 189 -8.55 -25.20 -30.95
C ILE A 189 -7.93 -25.63 -32.26
N HIS A 190 -7.23 -24.75 -32.95
CA HIS A 190 -6.57 -25.05 -34.22
C HIS A 190 -5.22 -25.75 -34.11
N ILE A 191 -4.74 -26.00 -32.88
CA ILE A 191 -3.49 -26.72 -32.60
C ILE A 191 -3.74 -28.23 -32.46
N SER A 192 -5.00 -28.65 -32.28
CA SER A 192 -5.38 -30.04 -31.99
C SER A 192 -5.98 -30.80 -33.20
N GLU A 193 -6.02 -30.19 -34.38
CA GLU A 193 -6.36 -30.84 -35.64
C GLU A 193 -5.10 -31.06 -36.48
#